data_8ddb2a57acc850e7a9b8739ec4939a63
#
_entry.id   8ddb2a57acc850e7a9b8739ec4939a63
#
_cell.length_a   1.000
_cell.length_b   1.000
_cell.length_c   1.000
_cell.angle_alpha   90.00
_cell.angle_beta   90.00
_cell.angle_gamma   90.00
#
_symmetry.space_group_name_H-M   'P 1'
#
loop_
_entity.id
_entity.type
_entity.pdbx_description
1 polymer ?
#
loop_
_entity_poly.entity_id
_entity_poly.type
_entity_poly.pdbx_seq_one_letter_code
_entity_poly.pdbx_strand_id
1 'polypeptide(L)'
;MKQILQIISIFLFVNAYAQNANQLLVEYHFKNDYYSNEETLVVKNNTTLYTNDELNLTNEDNVAQDEDGSYLIGQKKISLKKKSIYGNLKNNTYSIIMPSKKKTYFVKDSLGDLDWKIHPKDTLKIGDYLCTKATLNFRGRDYIAYFTEEIPIPAGPWKFKALPGLILFIQSTSGTLTYSWQVKKIVLPYNAKIDLQSPNNFNDKAISLKEYVGIIDKKHLSDAKILDARASKDTAVESTKIRRLGIELVYEWEE
;
A
#
# COMPACT_ATOMS: atom_id res chain seq x y z
N MET A 1 17.80 -0.53 49.75
CA MET A 1 16.37 -0.69 49.43
C MET A 1 15.69 0.55 48.86
N LYS A 2 15.82 1.75 49.47
CA LYS A 2 15.18 2.99 48.97
C LYS A 2 15.62 3.38 47.52
N GLN A 3 16.89 3.22 47.15
CA GLN A 3 17.36 3.56 45.82
C GLN A 3 16.85 2.57 44.73
N ILE A 4 16.67 1.31 45.06
CA ILE A 4 16.10 0.31 44.12
C ILE A 4 14.63 0.59 43.85
N LEU A 5 13.87 1.02 44.90
CA LEU A 5 12.46 1.40 44.73
C LEU A 5 12.30 2.63 43.80
N GLN A 6 13.21 3.61 43.89
CA GLN A 6 13.16 4.79 43.00
C GLN A 6 13.44 4.45 41.53
N ILE A 7 14.38 3.53 41.26
CA ILE A 7 14.70 3.10 39.88
C ILE A 7 13.52 2.32 39.29
N ILE A 8 12.87 1.43 40.07
CA ILE A 8 11.68 0.69 39.61
C ILE A 8 10.50 1.65 39.35
N SER A 9 10.31 2.68 40.18
CA SER A 9 9.29 3.70 39.98
C SER A 9 9.50 4.50 38.68
N ILE A 10 10.73 4.89 38.36
CA ILE A 10 11.06 5.60 37.13
C ILE A 10 10.82 4.72 35.90
N PHE A 11 11.18 3.42 35.96
CA PHE A 11 10.91 2.47 34.88
C PHE A 11 9.43 2.23 34.62
N LEU A 12 8.59 2.22 35.66
CA LEU A 12 7.14 2.09 35.53
C LEU A 12 6.49 3.34 34.94
N PHE A 13 6.99 4.53 35.27
CA PHE A 13 6.51 5.78 34.68
C PHE A 13 6.86 5.94 33.21
N VAL A 14 8.06 5.50 32.76
CA VAL A 14 8.44 5.54 31.34
C VAL A 14 7.53 4.62 30.50
N ASN A 15 7.16 3.46 31.04
CA ASN A 15 6.22 2.56 30.34
C ASN A 15 4.79 3.11 30.31
N ALA A 16 4.35 3.86 31.31
CA ALA A 16 3.02 4.47 31.32
C ALA A 16 2.87 5.63 30.30
N TYR A 17 3.93 6.39 30.05
CA TYR A 17 3.95 7.41 28.99
C TYR A 17 3.99 6.81 27.59
N ALA A 18 4.63 5.64 27.40
CA ALA A 18 4.66 4.93 26.12
C ALA A 18 3.28 4.35 25.73
N GLN A 19 2.38 4.11 26.67
CA GLN A 19 1.04 3.55 26.37
C GLN A 19 0.01 4.56 25.85
N ASN A 20 0.22 5.86 25.98
CA ASN A 20 -0.73 6.89 25.56
C ASN A 20 -0.40 7.58 24.22
N ALA A 21 0.76 7.33 23.62
CA ALA A 21 1.19 7.95 22.36
C ALA A 21 0.96 7.01 21.15
N ASN A 22 -0.23 6.41 21.04
CA ASN A 22 -0.39 5.22 20.22
C ASN A 22 -1.01 5.44 18.85
N GLN A 23 -1.23 6.68 18.42
CA GLN A 23 -1.72 6.95 17.08
C GLN A 23 -0.66 7.73 16.31
N LEU A 24 -0.31 7.19 15.13
CA LEU A 24 0.64 7.75 14.18
C LEU A 24 -0.11 8.13 12.91
N LEU A 25 0.22 9.28 12.34
CA LEU A 25 -0.14 9.64 10.98
C LEU A 25 1.12 9.82 10.15
N VAL A 26 1.14 9.22 8.97
CA VAL A 26 2.22 9.36 7.98
C VAL A 26 1.60 9.79 6.65
N GLU A 27 2.11 10.85 6.07
CA GLU A 27 1.82 11.26 4.71
C GLU A 27 2.96 10.78 3.82
N TYR A 28 2.62 10.04 2.76
CA TYR A 28 3.56 9.56 1.76
C TYR A 28 3.31 10.26 0.44
N HIS A 29 4.37 10.61 -0.25
CA HIS A 29 4.34 10.92 -1.67
C HIS A 29 4.46 9.61 -2.44
N PHE A 30 3.38 9.21 -3.08
CA PHE A 30 3.34 8.08 -4.00
C PHE A 30 3.68 8.54 -5.41
N LYS A 31 4.45 7.72 -6.14
CA LYS A 31 4.77 7.96 -7.54
C LYS A 31 4.86 6.65 -8.30
N ASN A 32 4.33 6.64 -9.51
CA ASN A 32 4.66 5.66 -10.55
C ASN A 32 5.04 6.37 -11.84
N ASP A 33 5.24 5.63 -12.93
CA ASP A 33 5.68 6.18 -14.21
C ASP A 33 4.65 7.11 -14.88
N TYR A 34 3.39 7.11 -14.42
CA TYR A 34 2.29 7.85 -15.04
C TYR A 34 1.78 9.00 -14.18
N TYR A 35 1.76 8.84 -12.86
CA TYR A 35 1.21 9.84 -11.95
C TYR A 35 1.85 9.80 -10.58
N SER A 36 1.60 10.86 -9.82
CA SER A 36 1.90 10.92 -8.41
C SER A 36 0.69 11.43 -7.63
N ASN A 37 0.60 11.05 -6.36
CA ASN A 37 -0.42 11.55 -5.43
C ASN A 37 0.10 11.46 -3.99
N GLU A 38 -0.61 12.13 -3.10
CA GLU A 38 -0.37 12.02 -1.68
C GLU A 38 -1.21 10.86 -1.13
N GLU A 39 -0.61 10.06 -0.25
CA GLU A 39 -1.25 8.92 0.39
C GLU A 39 -1.02 8.98 1.89
N THR A 40 -2.03 8.61 2.66
CA THR A 40 -2.03 8.76 4.11
C THR A 40 -2.15 7.41 4.80
N LEU A 41 -1.28 7.15 5.76
CA LEU A 41 -1.36 6.02 6.67
C LEU A 41 -1.64 6.52 8.08
N VAL A 42 -2.70 6.00 8.70
CA VAL A 42 -2.94 6.16 10.13
C VAL A 42 -2.79 4.82 10.82
N VAL A 43 -2.03 4.79 11.90
CA VAL A 43 -1.79 3.59 12.70
C VAL A 43 -2.22 3.85 14.13
N LYS A 44 -2.98 2.92 14.71
CA LYS A 44 -3.31 2.91 16.15
C LYS A 44 -3.29 1.46 16.65
N ASN A 45 -2.42 1.18 17.59
CA ASN A 45 -2.18 -0.19 18.05
C ASN A 45 -1.80 -1.10 16.87
N ASN A 46 -2.60 -2.14 16.62
CA ASN A 46 -2.39 -3.06 15.50
C ASN A 46 -3.33 -2.79 14.32
N THR A 47 -4.03 -1.66 14.31
CA THR A 47 -4.98 -1.32 13.26
C THR A 47 -4.42 -0.19 12.39
N THR A 48 -4.60 -0.30 11.10
CA THR A 48 -4.17 0.70 10.13
C THR A 48 -5.31 1.13 9.23
N LEU A 49 -5.29 2.38 8.81
CA LEU A 49 -6.08 2.91 7.71
C LEU A 49 -5.14 3.59 6.73
N TYR A 50 -5.07 3.06 5.53
CA TYR A 50 -4.33 3.64 4.42
C TYR A 50 -5.28 4.15 3.35
N THR A 51 -5.07 5.39 2.89
CA THR A 51 -5.94 6.02 1.89
C THR A 51 -5.11 6.82 0.90
N ASN A 52 -5.56 6.85 -0.35
CA ASN A 52 -5.02 7.76 -1.36
C ASN A 52 -5.85 9.05 -1.40
N ASP A 53 -5.18 10.18 -1.64
CA ASP A 53 -5.80 11.48 -1.84
C ASP A 53 -5.85 11.87 -3.34
N GLU A 54 -5.80 13.16 -3.66
CA GLU A 54 -5.94 13.65 -5.03
C GLU A 54 -4.79 13.21 -5.95
N LEU A 55 -5.14 13.00 -7.21
CA LEU A 55 -4.23 12.54 -8.26
C LEU A 55 -3.52 13.73 -8.93
N ASN A 56 -2.20 13.73 -8.92
CA ASN A 56 -1.36 14.65 -9.71
C ASN A 56 -0.79 13.93 -10.93
N LEU A 57 -1.27 14.24 -12.12
CA LEU A 57 -0.78 13.62 -13.35
C LEU A 57 0.62 14.13 -13.70
N THR A 58 1.55 13.21 -13.98
CA THR A 58 2.92 13.54 -14.37
C THR A 58 3.06 13.90 -15.85
N ASN A 59 2.08 13.46 -16.69
CA ASN A 59 1.94 13.85 -18.10
C ASN A 59 0.46 14.12 -18.37
N GLU A 60 0.13 15.37 -18.65
CA GLU A 60 -1.28 15.82 -18.78
C GLU A 60 -2.03 15.21 -19.98
N ASP A 61 -1.33 14.67 -20.99
CA ASP A 61 -1.95 14.39 -22.28
C ASP A 61 -2.32 12.94 -22.55
N ASN A 62 -1.82 11.94 -21.78
CA ASN A 62 -1.87 10.57 -22.26
C ASN A 62 -2.20 9.48 -21.25
N VAL A 63 -2.59 9.77 -20.03
CA VAL A 63 -2.81 8.73 -19.03
C VAL A 63 -4.23 8.70 -18.52
N ALA A 64 -4.90 7.57 -18.69
CA ALA A 64 -6.14 7.23 -18.02
C ALA A 64 -5.97 6.01 -17.14
N GLN A 65 -6.58 6.04 -15.96
CA GLN A 65 -6.76 4.85 -15.14
C GLN A 65 -8.09 4.21 -15.50
N ASP A 66 -8.10 2.92 -15.77
CA ASP A 66 -9.34 2.18 -16.03
C ASP A 66 -10.13 1.94 -14.74
N GLU A 67 -11.37 1.45 -14.88
CA GLU A 67 -12.33 1.24 -13.80
C GLU A 67 -11.85 0.34 -12.67
N ASP A 68 -10.81 -0.44 -12.92
CA ASP A 68 -10.19 -1.40 -12.00
C ASP A 68 -8.85 -0.90 -11.41
N GLY A 69 -8.46 0.35 -11.70
CA GLY A 69 -7.18 0.89 -11.27
C GLY A 69 -6.04 0.65 -12.24
N SER A 70 -6.27 0.00 -13.37
CA SER A 70 -5.29 -0.14 -14.46
C SER A 70 -5.24 1.10 -15.35
N TYR A 71 -4.12 1.33 -16.03
CA TYR A 71 -3.88 2.54 -16.82
C TYR A 71 -4.08 2.30 -18.31
N LEU A 72 -4.79 3.22 -18.97
CA LEU A 72 -4.92 3.31 -20.41
C LEU A 72 -4.17 4.51 -20.94
N ILE A 73 -3.31 4.31 -21.93
CA ILE A 73 -2.58 5.40 -22.61
C ILE A 73 -3.53 6.05 -23.62
N GLY A 74 -3.75 7.36 -23.50
CA GLY A 74 -4.45 8.16 -24.52
C GLY A 74 -5.85 8.69 -24.18
N GLN A 75 -6.31 8.68 -22.91
CA GLN A 75 -7.59 9.25 -22.50
C GLN A 75 -7.48 10.32 -21.42
N LYS A 76 -8.41 11.29 -21.47
CA LYS A 76 -8.48 12.45 -20.58
C LYS A 76 -8.83 12.10 -19.14
N LYS A 77 -8.22 12.86 -18.22
CA LYS A 77 -8.43 13.05 -16.76
C LYS A 77 -9.59 12.29 -16.12
N ILE A 78 -9.27 11.34 -15.25
CA ILE A 78 -10.25 10.60 -14.43
C ILE A 78 -10.09 11.03 -12.97
N SER A 79 -11.19 11.50 -12.37
CA SER A 79 -11.26 11.69 -10.92
C SER A 79 -11.34 10.32 -10.23
N LEU A 80 -10.33 9.95 -9.48
CA LEU A 80 -10.36 8.72 -8.67
C LEU A 80 -11.16 8.94 -7.40
N LYS A 81 -12.04 8.00 -7.12
CA LYS A 81 -12.67 7.91 -5.80
C LYS A 81 -11.65 7.39 -4.79
N LYS A 82 -11.76 7.82 -3.54
CA LYS A 82 -10.85 7.46 -2.47
C LYS A 82 -10.82 5.96 -2.22
N LYS A 83 -9.67 5.31 -2.43
CA LYS A 83 -9.37 3.93 -2.05
C LYS A 83 -9.03 3.89 -0.56
N SER A 84 -9.53 2.90 0.15
CA SER A 84 -9.23 2.72 1.57
C SER A 84 -8.83 1.29 1.86
N ILE A 85 -7.77 1.11 2.64
CA ILE A 85 -7.27 -0.20 3.10
C ILE A 85 -7.26 -0.17 4.63
N TYR A 86 -8.15 -0.91 5.23
CA TYR A 86 -8.20 -1.14 6.67
C TYR A 86 -7.41 -2.41 6.97
N GLY A 87 -6.34 -2.30 7.73
CA GLY A 87 -5.44 -3.40 8.04
C GLY A 87 -5.47 -3.80 9.52
N ASN A 88 -5.32 -5.08 9.78
CA ASN A 88 -4.98 -5.62 11.09
C ASN A 88 -3.58 -6.24 11.02
N LEU A 89 -2.60 -5.56 11.63
CA LEU A 89 -1.20 -5.97 11.57
C LEU A 89 -0.93 -7.27 12.33
N LYS A 90 -1.74 -7.59 13.35
CA LYS A 90 -1.60 -8.82 14.14
C LYS A 90 -2.03 -10.05 13.35
N ASN A 91 -3.15 -9.95 12.63
CA ASN A 91 -3.75 -11.08 11.91
C ASN A 91 -3.42 -11.09 10.41
N ASN A 92 -2.65 -10.12 9.93
CA ASN A 92 -2.28 -9.95 8.52
C ASN A 92 -3.50 -9.85 7.58
N THR A 93 -4.62 -9.30 8.05
CA THR A 93 -5.88 -9.21 7.28
C THR A 93 -6.17 -7.78 6.87
N TYR A 94 -6.78 -7.64 5.70
CA TYR A 94 -7.10 -6.35 5.10
C TYR A 94 -8.51 -6.34 4.57
N SER A 95 -9.21 -5.25 4.86
CA SER A 95 -10.52 -4.89 4.28
C SER A 95 -10.30 -3.71 3.34
N ILE A 96 -10.50 -3.94 2.05
CA ILE A 96 -10.13 -2.97 1.01
C ILE A 96 -11.39 -2.47 0.33
N ILE A 97 -11.55 -1.15 0.25
CA ILE A 97 -12.59 -0.49 -0.53
C ILE A 97 -11.95 0.01 -1.82
N MET A 98 -12.35 -0.57 -2.94
CA MET A 98 -11.87 -0.20 -4.27
C MET A 98 -13.02 0.43 -5.07
N PRO A 99 -13.11 1.76 -5.12
CA PRO A 99 -14.10 2.42 -5.95
C PRO A 99 -13.73 2.30 -7.44
N SER A 100 -14.73 2.04 -8.29
CA SER A 100 -14.62 2.13 -9.73
C SER A 100 -15.67 3.09 -10.29
N LYS A 101 -15.67 3.33 -11.61
CA LYS A 101 -16.68 4.18 -12.26
C LYS A 101 -18.09 3.64 -12.07
N LYS A 102 -18.29 2.30 -12.18
CA LYS A 102 -19.60 1.65 -12.18
C LYS A 102 -20.04 1.22 -10.79
N LYS A 103 -19.12 0.70 -9.97
CA LYS A 103 -19.44 0.20 -8.63
C LYS A 103 -18.23 0.26 -7.71
N THR A 104 -18.49 0.17 -6.41
CA THR A 104 -17.45 -0.01 -5.40
C THR A 104 -17.32 -1.48 -5.05
N TYR A 105 -16.10 -2.01 -5.08
CA TYR A 105 -15.80 -3.36 -4.62
C TYR A 105 -15.34 -3.32 -3.17
N PHE A 106 -15.78 -4.29 -2.39
CA PHE A 106 -15.36 -4.56 -1.03
C PHE A 106 -14.56 -5.86 -1.07
N VAL A 107 -13.26 -5.80 -0.79
CA VAL A 107 -12.34 -6.92 -1.03
C VAL A 107 -11.66 -7.31 0.27
N LYS A 108 -11.70 -8.61 0.61
CA LYS A 108 -10.92 -9.20 1.71
C LYS A 108 -9.63 -9.75 1.17
N ASP A 109 -8.52 -9.38 1.81
CA ASP A 109 -7.19 -9.93 1.56
C ASP A 109 -6.57 -10.40 2.86
N SER A 110 -5.74 -11.40 2.80
CA SER A 110 -4.90 -11.86 3.91
C SER A 110 -3.51 -12.15 3.36
N LEU A 111 -2.50 -11.67 4.07
CA LEU A 111 -1.12 -11.91 3.69
C LEU A 111 -0.51 -12.97 4.59
N GLY A 112 0.35 -13.80 4.02
CA GLY A 112 1.36 -14.52 4.78
C GLY A 112 2.38 -13.56 5.42
N ASP A 113 3.38 -14.11 6.03
CA ASP A 113 4.51 -13.32 6.52
C ASP A 113 5.28 -12.75 5.33
N LEU A 114 5.69 -11.48 5.46
CA LEU A 114 6.54 -10.83 4.47
C LEU A 114 7.99 -11.18 4.78
N ASP A 115 8.63 -11.93 3.89
CA ASP A 115 10.00 -12.43 4.06
C ASP A 115 11.03 -11.33 3.72
N TRP A 116 11.13 -10.35 4.62
CA TRP A 116 12.09 -9.25 4.48
C TRP A 116 13.52 -9.71 4.74
N LYS A 117 14.41 -9.42 3.81
CA LYS A 117 15.85 -9.53 4.01
C LYS A 117 16.40 -8.17 4.44
N ILE A 118 16.75 -8.03 5.72
CA ILE A 118 17.33 -6.80 6.30
C ILE A 118 18.84 -6.75 6.00
N HIS A 119 19.34 -5.57 5.65
CA HIS A 119 20.74 -5.29 5.36
C HIS A 119 21.31 -4.28 6.37
N PRO A 120 21.75 -4.71 7.57
CA PRO A 120 22.07 -3.77 8.68
C PRO A 120 23.21 -2.80 8.40
N LYS A 121 24.07 -3.11 7.43
CA LYS A 121 25.20 -2.25 7.02
C LYS A 121 24.79 -1.20 5.97
N ASP A 122 23.67 -1.38 5.32
CA ASP A 122 23.18 -0.48 4.28
C ASP A 122 22.21 0.51 4.89
N THR A 123 22.70 1.71 5.22
CA THR A 123 21.90 2.74 5.85
C THR A 123 21.76 3.98 4.98
N LEU A 124 20.66 4.71 5.16
CA LEU A 124 20.37 5.96 4.48
C LEU A 124 19.68 6.92 5.47
N LYS A 125 20.07 8.19 5.46
CA LYS A 125 19.36 9.22 6.23
C LYS A 125 18.20 9.76 5.41
N ILE A 126 16.97 9.67 5.96
CA ILE A 126 15.74 10.21 5.36
C ILE A 126 15.15 11.21 6.34
N GLY A 127 15.17 12.49 5.98
CA GLY A 127 14.89 13.57 6.93
C GLY A 127 15.87 13.51 8.10
N ASP A 128 15.34 13.44 9.31
CA ASP A 128 16.14 13.34 10.54
C ASP A 128 16.46 11.90 10.98
N TYR A 129 15.83 10.89 10.33
CA TYR A 129 15.90 9.49 10.73
C TYR A 129 17.01 8.73 10.03
N LEU A 130 17.76 7.92 10.80
CA LEU A 130 18.64 6.92 10.23
C LEU A 130 17.81 5.66 9.87
N CYS A 131 17.86 5.28 8.60
CA CYS A 131 17.09 4.17 8.09
C CYS A 131 17.98 3.02 7.65
N THR A 132 17.54 1.80 7.92
CA THR A 132 18.19 0.56 7.47
C THR A 132 17.48 0.02 6.23
N LYS A 133 18.25 -0.49 5.27
CA LYS A 133 17.74 -1.08 4.05
C LYS A 133 17.16 -2.48 4.31
N ALA A 134 16.05 -2.78 3.65
CA ALA A 134 15.51 -4.13 3.54
C ALA A 134 15.08 -4.41 2.10
N THR A 135 15.06 -5.69 1.70
CA THR A 135 14.59 -6.14 0.39
C THR A 135 13.53 -7.22 0.55
N LEU A 136 12.59 -7.27 -0.39
CA LEU A 136 11.46 -8.19 -0.38
C LEU A 136 11.11 -8.58 -1.81
N ASN A 137 10.85 -9.87 -2.06
CA ASN A 137 10.06 -10.29 -3.22
C ASN A 137 8.62 -10.50 -2.77
N PHE A 138 7.67 -9.84 -3.40
CA PHE A 138 6.28 -9.91 -3.01
C PHE A 138 5.36 -9.78 -4.23
N ARG A 139 4.49 -10.76 -4.42
CA ARG A 139 3.47 -10.81 -5.47
C ARG A 139 4.01 -10.40 -6.84
N GLY A 140 5.15 -11.01 -7.23
CA GLY A 140 5.77 -10.85 -8.55
C GLY A 140 6.59 -9.57 -8.74
N ARG A 141 6.92 -8.86 -7.65
CA ARG A 141 7.82 -7.70 -7.68
C ARG A 141 8.90 -7.78 -6.62
N ASP A 142 10.07 -7.24 -6.95
CA ASP A 142 11.14 -6.98 -6.00
C ASP A 142 11.02 -5.55 -5.47
N TYR A 143 11.24 -5.40 -4.16
CA TYR A 143 11.18 -4.13 -3.46
C TYR A 143 12.46 -3.86 -2.70
N ILE A 144 12.84 -2.58 -2.64
CA ILE A 144 13.81 -2.03 -1.70
C ILE A 144 13.06 -1.09 -0.78
N ALA A 145 13.20 -1.29 0.53
CA ALA A 145 12.65 -0.43 1.56
C ALA A 145 13.76 0.14 2.45
N TYR A 146 13.50 1.31 3.01
CA TYR A 146 14.28 1.91 4.09
C TYR A 146 13.34 2.19 5.26
N PHE A 147 13.64 1.62 6.41
CA PHE A 147 12.85 1.73 7.63
C PHE A 147 13.69 2.26 8.80
N THR A 148 13.06 2.89 9.77
CA THR A 148 13.73 3.38 10.99
C THR A 148 13.18 2.71 12.24
N GLU A 149 14.07 2.24 13.10
CA GLU A 149 13.73 1.70 14.43
C GLU A 149 13.50 2.80 15.47
N GLU A 150 13.83 4.05 15.15
CA GLU A 150 13.52 5.21 16.01
C GLU A 150 12.01 5.41 16.18
N ILE A 151 11.21 4.89 15.24
CA ILE A 151 9.75 4.77 15.33
C ILE A 151 9.41 3.28 15.28
N PRO A 152 9.33 2.58 16.44
CA PRO A 152 9.20 1.13 16.50
C PRO A 152 7.75 0.68 16.22
N ILE A 153 7.20 1.14 15.12
CA ILE A 153 5.86 0.80 14.63
C ILE A 153 6.06 0.02 13.32
N PRO A 154 5.75 -1.31 13.29
CA PRO A 154 6.05 -2.18 12.15
C PRO A 154 5.05 -1.97 11.00
N ALA A 155 4.96 -0.75 10.49
CA ALA A 155 4.00 -0.34 9.48
C ALA A 155 4.68 0.41 8.32
N GLY A 156 3.98 0.49 7.19
CA GLY A 156 4.42 1.20 6.00
C GLY A 156 3.23 1.51 5.08
N PRO A 157 3.50 2.13 3.92
CA PRO A 157 2.46 2.47 2.97
C PRO A 157 1.81 1.19 2.39
N TRP A 158 0.61 1.34 1.88
CA TRP A 158 -0.18 0.29 1.27
C TRP A 158 -0.39 -0.92 2.20
N LYS A 159 0.19 -2.09 1.95
CA LYS A 159 0.13 -3.30 2.80
C LYS A 159 1.51 -3.72 3.35
N PHE A 160 2.55 -2.89 3.14
CA PHE A 160 3.89 -3.20 3.62
C PHE A 160 3.99 -3.03 5.14
N LYS A 161 4.57 -4.02 5.80
CA LYS A 161 4.67 -4.11 7.26
C LYS A 161 5.74 -5.11 7.71
N ALA A 162 5.81 -5.36 9.00
CA ALA A 162 6.63 -6.40 9.65
C ALA A 162 8.15 -6.14 9.66
N LEU A 163 8.63 -4.99 9.23
CA LEU A 163 9.97 -4.52 9.58
C LEU A 163 9.96 -4.01 11.04
N PRO A 164 11.10 -4.03 11.76
CA PRO A 164 11.14 -3.64 13.18
C PRO A 164 11.03 -2.11 13.39
N GLY A 165 10.36 -1.41 12.48
CA GLY A 165 10.13 0.03 12.53
C GLY A 165 9.32 0.53 11.36
N LEU A 166 9.11 1.85 11.32
CA LEU A 166 8.33 2.53 10.29
C LEU A 166 9.10 2.57 8.96
N ILE A 167 8.43 2.17 7.87
CA ILE A 167 8.97 2.28 6.51
C ILE A 167 8.84 3.74 6.05
N LEU A 168 9.97 4.41 5.80
CA LEU A 168 10.01 5.80 5.33
C LEU A 168 10.13 5.91 3.81
N PHE A 169 10.69 4.90 3.16
CA PHE A 169 10.80 4.81 1.72
C PHE A 169 10.63 3.36 1.28
N ILE A 170 9.93 3.14 0.19
CA ILE A 170 9.88 1.84 -0.48
C ILE A 170 9.68 2.04 -1.98
N GLN A 171 10.37 1.23 -2.78
CA GLN A 171 10.30 1.28 -4.23
C GLN A 171 10.35 -0.13 -4.81
N SER A 172 9.55 -0.39 -5.87
CA SER A 172 9.71 -1.58 -6.69
C SER A 172 10.92 -1.43 -7.60
N THR A 173 11.71 -2.51 -7.73
CA THR A 173 12.92 -2.55 -8.58
C THR A 173 12.76 -3.48 -9.78
N SER A 174 11.60 -4.12 -9.90
CA SER A 174 11.26 -5.04 -11.01
C SER A 174 9.84 -4.79 -11.51
N GLY A 175 9.53 -5.36 -12.67
CA GLY A 175 8.25 -5.19 -13.33
C GLY A 175 8.26 -4.07 -14.38
N THR A 176 7.13 -3.93 -15.12
CA THR A 176 7.04 -2.97 -16.24
C THR A 176 6.93 -1.53 -15.75
N LEU A 177 6.29 -1.33 -14.58
CA LEU A 177 6.10 -0.02 -13.97
C LEU A 177 6.82 0.04 -12.64
N THR A 178 7.42 1.20 -12.36
CA THR A 178 8.03 1.52 -11.07
C THR A 178 6.97 2.07 -10.13
N TYR A 179 7.00 1.65 -8.89
CA TYR A 179 6.13 2.15 -7.81
C TYR A 179 7.02 2.59 -6.65
N SER A 180 6.82 3.80 -6.16
CA SER A 180 7.58 4.30 -5.02
C SER A 180 6.70 5.08 -4.05
N TRP A 181 7.05 4.99 -2.78
CA TRP A 181 6.47 5.77 -1.68
C TRP A 181 7.61 6.37 -0.89
N GLN A 182 7.54 7.66 -0.67
CA GLN A 182 8.50 8.38 0.16
C GLN A 182 7.76 9.16 1.22
N VAL A 183 8.19 9.04 2.47
CA VAL A 183 7.62 9.83 3.56
C VAL A 183 7.77 11.32 3.28
N LYS A 184 6.68 12.07 3.51
CA LYS A 184 6.60 13.52 3.42
C LYS A 184 6.42 14.16 4.78
N LYS A 185 5.63 13.50 5.65
CA LYS A 185 5.33 14.03 6.98
C LYS A 185 5.00 12.88 7.95
N ILE A 186 5.44 13.04 9.18
CA ILE A 186 5.14 12.14 10.30
C ILE A 186 4.56 12.99 11.43
N VAL A 187 3.45 12.54 12.01
CA VAL A 187 2.85 13.15 13.20
C VAL A 187 2.70 12.08 14.26
N LEU A 188 3.48 12.19 15.33
CA LEU A 188 3.46 11.28 16.47
C LEU A 188 3.67 12.10 17.77
N PRO A 189 2.74 12.12 18.72
CA PRO A 189 1.42 11.48 18.67
C PRO A 189 0.43 12.22 17.74
N TYR A 190 -0.47 11.46 17.12
CA TYR A 190 -1.56 12.00 16.33
C TYR A 190 -2.88 11.89 17.08
N ASN A 191 -3.51 13.03 17.40
CA ASN A 191 -4.61 13.12 18.37
C ASN A 191 -6.01 13.20 17.75
N ALA A 192 -6.13 13.19 16.42
CA ALA A 192 -7.44 13.22 15.77
C ALA A 192 -8.22 11.92 16.00
N LYS A 193 -9.53 12.04 16.17
CA LYS A 193 -10.43 10.88 16.25
C LYS A 193 -10.69 10.36 14.84
N ILE A 194 -10.08 9.24 14.48
CA ILE A 194 -10.28 8.56 13.19
C ILE A 194 -10.79 7.15 13.48
N ASP A 195 -11.86 6.76 12.78
CA ASP A 195 -12.30 5.37 12.78
C ASP A 195 -11.42 4.54 11.86
N LEU A 196 -10.71 3.60 12.45
CA LEU A 196 -9.81 2.69 11.76
C LEU A 196 -10.47 1.33 11.47
N GLN A 197 -11.79 1.21 11.67
CA GLN A 197 -12.53 0.00 11.34
C GLN A 197 -13.17 0.11 9.97
N SER A 198 -13.23 -1.01 9.28
CA SER A 198 -13.99 -1.07 8.03
C SER A 198 -15.48 -0.84 8.32
N PRO A 199 -16.24 -0.28 7.36
CA PRO A 199 -17.68 -0.03 7.54
C PRO A 199 -18.45 -1.27 8.00
N ASN A 200 -19.47 -1.09 8.84
CA ASN A 200 -20.24 -2.20 9.43
C ASN A 200 -20.83 -3.19 8.40
N ASN A 201 -21.21 -2.68 7.22
CA ASN A 201 -21.74 -3.51 6.13
C ASN A 201 -20.66 -4.06 5.17
N PHE A 202 -19.39 -3.94 5.52
CA PHE A 202 -18.29 -4.41 4.67
C PHE A 202 -18.40 -5.92 4.43
N ASN A 203 -18.60 -6.69 5.50
CA ASN A 203 -18.61 -8.15 5.44
C ASN A 203 -19.72 -8.72 4.57
N ASP A 204 -20.88 -8.05 4.51
CA ASP A 204 -22.05 -8.49 3.75
C ASP A 204 -21.86 -8.37 2.23
N LYS A 205 -20.94 -7.52 1.80
CA LYS A 205 -20.67 -7.19 0.40
C LYS A 205 -19.29 -7.64 -0.07
N ALA A 206 -18.44 -8.10 0.85
CA ALA A 206 -17.05 -8.37 0.54
C ALA A 206 -16.88 -9.68 -0.23
N ILE A 207 -16.06 -9.61 -1.26
CA ILE A 207 -15.53 -10.75 -2.02
C ILE A 207 -14.06 -10.99 -1.62
N SER A 208 -13.55 -12.18 -1.89
CA SER A 208 -12.14 -12.48 -1.72
C SER A 208 -11.28 -11.72 -2.76
N LEU A 209 -10.00 -11.50 -2.44
CA LEU A 209 -9.08 -10.93 -3.43
C LEU A 209 -8.99 -11.81 -4.68
N LYS A 210 -9.03 -13.13 -4.54
CA LYS A 210 -9.02 -14.08 -5.66
C LYS A 210 -10.21 -13.87 -6.60
N GLU A 211 -11.41 -13.71 -6.05
CA GLU A 211 -12.61 -13.42 -6.85
C GLU A 211 -12.50 -12.05 -7.55
N TYR A 212 -12.03 -11.03 -6.81
CA TYR A 212 -11.82 -9.70 -7.37
C TYR A 212 -10.85 -9.73 -8.56
N VAL A 213 -9.67 -10.34 -8.38
CA VAL A 213 -8.66 -10.51 -9.43
C VAL A 213 -9.26 -11.24 -10.63
N GLY A 214 -10.00 -12.30 -10.42
CA GLY A 214 -10.67 -13.03 -11.50
C GLY A 214 -11.69 -12.19 -12.29
N ILE A 215 -12.39 -11.26 -11.62
CA ILE A 215 -13.30 -10.31 -12.29
C ILE A 215 -12.51 -9.34 -13.17
N ILE A 216 -11.41 -8.79 -12.64
CA ILE A 216 -10.56 -7.81 -13.33
C ILE A 216 -9.85 -8.45 -14.52
N ASP A 217 -9.28 -9.63 -14.34
CA ASP A 217 -8.60 -10.37 -15.41
C ASP A 217 -9.55 -10.71 -16.58
N LYS A 218 -10.78 -11.17 -16.27
CA LYS A 218 -11.80 -11.41 -17.31
C LYS A 218 -12.15 -10.13 -18.07
N LYS A 219 -12.23 -9.01 -17.36
CA LYS A 219 -12.50 -7.70 -17.98
C LYS A 219 -11.34 -7.31 -18.92
N HIS A 220 -10.09 -7.41 -18.48
CA HIS A 220 -8.92 -7.10 -19.31
C HIS A 220 -8.86 -7.95 -20.58
N LEU A 221 -9.16 -9.26 -20.47
CA LEU A 221 -9.22 -10.14 -21.64
C LEU A 221 -10.34 -9.74 -22.60
N SER A 222 -11.50 -9.32 -22.07
CA SER A 222 -12.60 -8.83 -22.91
C SER A 222 -12.23 -7.54 -23.63
N ASP A 223 -11.62 -6.59 -22.91
CA ASP A 223 -11.22 -5.31 -23.48
C ASP A 223 -10.11 -5.48 -24.53
N ALA A 224 -9.14 -6.37 -24.29
CA ALA A 224 -8.11 -6.72 -25.26
C ALA A 224 -8.72 -7.30 -26.56
N LYS A 225 -9.68 -8.24 -26.44
CA LYS A 225 -10.38 -8.79 -27.61
C LYS A 225 -11.13 -7.73 -28.42
N ILE A 226 -11.73 -6.74 -27.73
CA ILE A 226 -12.41 -5.62 -28.41
C ILE A 226 -11.41 -4.75 -29.17
N LEU A 227 -10.25 -4.49 -28.58
CA LEU A 227 -9.18 -3.73 -29.21
C LEU A 227 -8.61 -4.48 -30.43
N ASP A 228 -8.32 -5.77 -30.30
CA ASP A 228 -7.83 -6.62 -31.39
C ASP A 228 -8.84 -6.67 -32.55
N ALA A 229 -10.14 -6.77 -32.26
CA ALA A 229 -11.19 -6.75 -33.27
C ALA A 229 -11.33 -5.40 -34.01
N ARG A 230 -10.85 -4.32 -33.42
CA ARG A 230 -10.84 -2.96 -34.02
C ARG A 230 -9.52 -2.63 -34.71
N ALA A 231 -8.45 -3.37 -34.42
CA ALA A 231 -7.15 -3.20 -35.07
C ALA A 231 -7.21 -3.66 -36.54
N SER A 232 -6.39 -3.05 -37.39
CA SER A 232 -6.24 -3.54 -38.75
C SER A 232 -5.60 -4.93 -38.74
N LYS A 233 -5.88 -5.77 -39.75
CA LYS A 233 -5.36 -7.15 -39.83
C LYS A 233 -3.83 -7.24 -39.78
N ASP A 234 -3.13 -6.17 -40.18
CA ASP A 234 -1.67 -6.10 -40.17
C ASP A 234 -1.05 -5.72 -38.82
N THR A 235 -1.88 -5.31 -37.84
CA THR A 235 -1.44 -4.87 -36.50
C THR A 235 -2.04 -5.69 -35.36
N ALA A 236 -2.84 -6.70 -35.66
CA ALA A 236 -3.44 -7.56 -34.66
C ALA A 236 -2.36 -8.39 -33.93
N VAL A 237 -2.14 -8.12 -32.66
CA VAL A 237 -1.27 -8.90 -31.79
C VAL A 237 -2.17 -9.81 -30.97
N GLU A 238 -2.07 -11.12 -31.19
CA GLU A 238 -2.84 -12.09 -30.42
C GLU A 238 -2.45 -12.05 -28.93
N SER A 239 -3.20 -11.27 -28.14
CA SER A 239 -2.96 -11.12 -26.71
C SER A 239 -3.59 -12.29 -25.96
N THR A 240 -2.84 -13.38 -25.83
CA THR A 240 -3.27 -14.58 -25.08
C THR A 240 -2.92 -14.51 -23.60
N LYS A 241 -2.09 -13.56 -23.18
CA LYS A 241 -1.64 -13.43 -21.78
C LYS A 241 -2.16 -12.16 -21.13
N ILE A 242 -2.75 -12.32 -19.94
CA ILE A 242 -3.11 -11.20 -19.07
C ILE A 242 -1.82 -10.51 -18.63
N ARG A 243 -1.70 -9.23 -18.96
CA ARG A 243 -0.59 -8.39 -18.50
C ARG A 243 -1.09 -7.49 -17.38
N ARG A 244 -0.85 -7.89 -16.14
CA ARG A 244 -1.11 -7.04 -15.00
C ARG A 244 -0.04 -5.97 -14.88
N LEU A 245 -0.45 -4.73 -14.69
CA LEU A 245 0.43 -3.56 -14.54
C LEU A 245 0.42 -3.01 -13.11
N GLY A 246 -0.43 -3.55 -12.22
CA GLY A 246 -0.59 -3.08 -10.84
C GLY A 246 0.60 -3.32 -9.91
N ILE A 247 0.44 -2.95 -8.66
CA ILE A 247 1.43 -3.19 -7.59
C ILE A 247 1.64 -4.69 -7.38
N GLU A 248 0.61 -5.50 -7.56
CA GLU A 248 0.62 -6.96 -7.45
C GLU A 248 0.47 -7.58 -8.86
N LEU A 249 1.38 -8.48 -9.24
CA LEU A 249 1.41 -9.11 -10.55
C LEU A 249 1.07 -10.60 -10.51
N VAL A 250 1.51 -11.29 -9.46
CA VAL A 250 1.33 -12.73 -9.25
C VAL A 250 0.79 -12.94 -7.85
N TYR A 251 -0.06 -13.91 -7.66
CA TYR A 251 -0.69 -14.19 -6.38
C TYR A 251 -0.40 -15.63 -5.92
N GLU A 252 -0.51 -15.88 -4.64
CA GLU A 252 -0.18 -17.15 -3.97
C GLU A 252 -0.98 -18.35 -4.51
N TRP A 253 -2.11 -18.13 -5.15
CA TRP A 253 -2.93 -19.19 -5.77
C TRP A 253 -2.59 -19.47 -7.24
N GLU A 254 -1.57 -18.82 -7.80
CA GLU A 254 -1.14 -18.94 -9.20
C GLU A 254 0.21 -19.66 -9.33
N GLU A 255 0.82 -20.03 -8.19
CA GLU A 255 2.06 -20.81 -8.07
C GLU A 255 1.81 -22.32 -8.19
#